data_3121d0eeec23a815dd589c0b3eefb2aa
#
_entry.id   3121d0eeec23a815dd589c0b3eefb2aa
#
_cell.length_a   1.000
_cell.length_b   1.000
_cell.length_c   1.000
_cell.angle_alpha   90.00
_cell.angle_beta   90.00
_cell.angle_gamma   90.00
#
_symmetry.space_group_name_H-M   'P 1'
#
loop_
_entity.id
_entity.type
_entity.pdbx_description
1 polymer ?
#
loop_
_entity_poly.entity_id
_entity_poly.type
_entity_poly.pdbx_seq_one_letter_code
_entity_poly.pdbx_strand_id
1 'polypeptide(L)'
;QYIALDSRAVLTVGGEDRTDFLQGLISNDIGRVTPDTAIWAALLTPQGKYLHDFFIAEMNSLYFLDCEAQRIVDLGQRLSRFKLRSKVELGIGDSFTVFALLGENAGKFLGLTEMSGNAKPFADGIAYVDPRLGAAGARLIAPRKAAIQALRGIGFVEGAFAAYERLRLMLGLPDGSRDLVVEKSTLLESNFEELHGLDWDKGCYMGQELTARTKYRGLARRRLMPINIDGPIPAPGTPILAGDIEAGEIRSAFDGIGLALLRLDRIKKSEGEGVELVAGTARIFPRTPEWAHD
;
A
#
# COMPACT_ATOMS: atom_id res chain seq x y z
N GLN A 1 -13.94 -14.32 -2.12
CA GLN A 1 -13.88 -14.26 -0.66
C GLN A 1 -13.91 -12.81 -0.18
N TYR A 2 -14.45 -12.55 1.04
CA TYR A 2 -14.26 -11.30 1.75
C TYR A 2 -13.45 -11.56 3.02
N ILE A 3 -12.57 -10.63 3.37
CA ILE A 3 -11.71 -10.70 4.58
C ILE A 3 -11.78 -9.34 5.27
N ALA A 4 -12.24 -9.30 6.51
CA ALA A 4 -12.16 -8.09 7.32
C ALA A 4 -10.70 -7.85 7.72
N LEU A 5 -10.19 -6.68 7.44
CA LEU A 5 -8.81 -6.28 7.75
C LEU A 5 -8.77 -5.50 9.06
N ASP A 6 -8.73 -6.20 10.19
CA ASP A 6 -8.68 -5.58 11.53
C ASP A 6 -7.36 -4.82 11.78
N SER A 7 -6.34 -5.02 10.92
CA SER A 7 -5.11 -4.20 10.88
C SER A 7 -5.29 -2.83 10.24
N ARG A 8 -6.45 -2.57 9.62
CA ARG A 8 -6.78 -1.32 8.94
C ARG A 8 -7.86 -0.56 9.68
N ALA A 9 -7.83 0.75 9.57
CA ALA A 9 -8.83 1.66 10.13
C ALA A 9 -9.10 2.81 9.15
N VAL A 10 -10.13 3.58 9.42
CA VAL A 10 -10.58 4.66 8.55
C VAL A 10 -10.42 6.01 9.24
N LEU A 11 -9.62 6.90 8.65
CA LEU A 11 -9.60 8.32 8.98
C LEU A 11 -10.47 9.06 7.97
N THR A 12 -11.34 9.96 8.42
CA THR A 12 -12.16 10.80 7.55
C THR A 12 -11.60 12.22 7.46
N VAL A 13 -11.66 12.79 6.24
CA VAL A 13 -11.25 14.17 5.98
C VAL A 13 -12.39 14.89 5.26
N GLY A 14 -12.99 15.85 5.96
CA GLY A 14 -14.08 16.69 5.48
C GLY A 14 -13.72 18.17 5.46
N GLY A 15 -14.72 19.02 5.16
CA GLY A 15 -14.58 20.47 5.11
C GLY A 15 -14.35 21.03 3.71
N GLU A 16 -14.54 22.35 3.58
CA GLU A 16 -14.45 23.04 2.27
C GLU A 16 -13.06 22.93 1.66
N ASP A 17 -12.01 23.00 2.48
CA ASP A 17 -10.61 23.04 2.04
C ASP A 17 -9.95 21.64 1.98
N ARG A 18 -10.71 20.52 2.13
CA ARG A 18 -10.16 19.16 2.24
C ARG A 18 -9.28 18.76 1.07
N THR A 19 -9.63 19.19 -0.14
CA THR A 19 -8.89 18.86 -1.38
C THR A 19 -7.56 19.59 -1.42
N ASP A 20 -7.55 20.90 -1.28
CA ASP A 20 -6.33 21.72 -1.30
C ASP A 20 -5.39 21.34 -0.15
N PHE A 21 -5.96 21.01 1.00
CA PHE A 21 -5.23 20.55 2.18
C PHE A 21 -4.45 19.26 1.90
N LEU A 22 -5.11 18.23 1.36
CA LEU A 22 -4.44 16.96 1.05
C LEU A 22 -3.50 17.10 -0.16
N GLN A 23 -3.83 17.96 -1.15
CA GLN A 23 -3.00 18.16 -2.33
C GLN A 23 -1.57 18.56 -1.99
N GLY A 24 -1.36 19.40 -1.01
CA GLY A 24 -0.03 19.83 -0.56
C GLY A 24 0.72 18.82 0.32
N LEU A 25 0.08 17.74 0.76
CA LEU A 25 0.64 16.83 1.76
C LEU A 25 0.95 15.42 1.23
N ILE A 26 0.15 14.90 0.30
CA ILE A 26 0.24 13.50 -0.14
C ILE A 26 1.00 13.34 -1.46
N SER A 27 1.56 12.17 -1.70
CA SER A 27 2.37 11.88 -2.89
C SER A 27 1.59 11.78 -4.20
N ASN A 28 0.29 11.52 -4.14
CA ASN A 28 -0.56 11.34 -5.32
C ASN A 28 -1.54 12.50 -5.50
N ASP A 29 -2.13 12.65 -6.67
CA ASP A 29 -3.07 13.72 -6.98
C ASP A 29 -4.46 13.45 -6.38
N ILE A 30 -4.83 14.22 -5.34
CA ILE A 30 -6.15 14.13 -4.72
C ILE A 30 -7.28 14.53 -5.67
N GLY A 31 -7.01 15.34 -6.68
CA GLY A 31 -7.98 15.73 -7.70
C GLY A 31 -8.50 14.55 -8.53
N ARG A 32 -7.80 13.41 -8.50
CA ARG A 32 -8.26 12.15 -9.13
C ARG A 32 -9.28 11.39 -8.31
N VAL A 33 -9.43 11.72 -7.03
CA VAL A 33 -10.43 11.08 -6.16
C VAL A 33 -11.80 11.66 -6.45
N THR A 34 -12.71 10.79 -6.83
CA THR A 34 -14.12 11.09 -7.12
C THR A 34 -14.99 9.97 -6.54
N PRO A 35 -16.32 10.11 -6.52
CA PRO A 35 -17.20 8.99 -6.12
C PRO A 35 -16.98 7.69 -6.92
N ASP A 36 -16.36 7.79 -8.11
CA ASP A 36 -16.11 6.67 -9.02
C ASP A 36 -14.62 6.27 -9.10
N THR A 37 -13.73 6.97 -8.36
CA THR A 37 -12.27 6.73 -8.43
C THR A 37 -11.61 6.88 -7.08
N ALA A 38 -10.91 5.83 -6.65
CA ALA A 38 -10.04 5.80 -5.47
C ALA A 38 -8.56 5.82 -5.88
N ILE A 39 -7.68 6.28 -5.00
CA ILE A 39 -6.23 6.30 -5.19
C ILE A 39 -5.49 5.66 -4.02
N TRP A 40 -4.21 5.36 -4.21
CA TRP A 40 -3.26 5.06 -3.15
C TRP A 40 -2.22 6.19 -3.07
N ALA A 41 -1.83 6.58 -1.86
CA ALA A 41 -0.91 7.69 -1.64
C ALA A 41 -0.10 7.51 -0.35
N ALA A 42 0.98 8.28 -0.21
CA ALA A 42 1.78 8.37 1.01
C ALA A 42 1.83 9.79 1.57
N LEU A 43 2.02 9.86 2.90
CA LEU A 43 2.48 11.03 3.63
C LEU A 43 3.97 10.86 3.94
N LEU A 44 4.76 11.89 3.69
CA LEU A 44 6.22 11.88 3.86
C LEU A 44 6.68 12.84 4.95
N THR A 45 7.92 12.66 5.40
CA THR A 45 8.65 13.73 6.10
C THR A 45 9.03 14.84 5.11
N PRO A 46 9.35 16.06 5.57
CA PRO A 46 9.91 17.12 4.71
C PRO A 46 11.16 16.65 3.93
N GLN A 47 11.90 15.67 4.46
CA GLN A 47 13.09 15.07 3.82
C GLN A 47 12.73 13.93 2.85
N GLY A 48 11.43 13.71 2.55
CA GLY A 48 10.98 12.70 1.58
C GLY A 48 11.04 11.26 2.07
N LYS A 49 11.01 11.02 3.38
CA LYS A 49 10.96 9.68 3.97
C LYS A 49 9.54 9.28 4.30
N TYR A 50 9.23 7.99 4.13
CA TYR A 50 7.94 7.40 4.41
C TYR A 50 7.48 7.63 5.86
N LEU A 51 6.23 8.07 6.03
CA LEU A 51 5.54 8.15 7.31
C LEU A 51 4.32 7.23 7.35
N HIS A 52 3.41 7.38 6.39
CA HIS A 52 2.18 6.62 6.25
C HIS A 52 1.86 6.40 4.77
N ASP A 53 1.14 5.33 4.48
CA ASP A 53 0.41 5.15 3.24
C ASP A 53 -1.05 4.81 3.52
N PHE A 54 -1.90 5.15 2.59
CA PHE A 54 -3.34 4.96 2.70
C PHE A 54 -4.01 4.94 1.34
N PHE A 55 -5.15 4.26 1.28
CA PHE A 55 -6.06 4.38 0.15
C PHE A 55 -7.05 5.50 0.44
N ILE A 56 -7.43 6.24 -0.59
CA ILE A 56 -8.38 7.36 -0.47
C ILE A 56 -9.53 7.11 -1.41
N ALA A 57 -10.75 7.07 -0.87
CA ALA A 57 -12.00 7.03 -1.61
C ALA A 57 -12.92 8.17 -1.14
N GLU A 58 -13.86 8.59 -1.98
CA GLU A 58 -14.81 9.65 -1.66
C GLU A 58 -16.23 9.12 -1.55
N MET A 59 -16.92 9.48 -0.48
CA MET A 59 -18.36 9.25 -0.32
C MET A 59 -18.99 10.40 0.47
N ASN A 60 -20.14 10.90 0.01
CA ASN A 60 -20.89 11.96 0.69
C ASN A 60 -20.04 13.23 1.00
N SER A 61 -19.20 13.63 0.06
CA SER A 61 -18.30 14.79 0.22
C SER A 61 -17.28 14.64 1.36
N LEU A 62 -16.95 13.42 1.77
CA LEU A 62 -15.88 13.10 2.71
C LEU A 62 -14.86 12.19 2.01
N TYR A 63 -13.59 12.43 2.25
CA TYR A 63 -12.54 11.47 1.92
C TYR A 63 -12.38 10.46 3.06
N PHE A 64 -12.35 9.18 2.69
CA PHE A 64 -12.12 8.05 3.58
C PHE A 64 -10.70 7.53 3.32
N LEU A 65 -9.82 7.71 4.31
CA LEU A 65 -8.45 7.22 4.26
C LEU A 65 -8.38 5.86 4.96
N ASP A 66 -8.30 4.78 4.19
CA ASP A 66 -7.99 3.44 4.70
C ASP A 66 -6.50 3.39 5.03
N CYS A 67 -6.17 3.36 6.30
CA CYS A 67 -4.82 3.45 6.84
C CYS A 67 -4.54 2.35 7.88
N GLU A 68 -3.30 2.25 8.33
CA GLU A 68 -2.88 1.30 9.35
C GLU A 68 -3.53 1.61 10.71
N ALA A 69 -4.28 0.65 11.29
CA ALA A 69 -5.06 0.85 12.51
C ALA A 69 -4.20 1.28 13.71
N GLN A 70 -3.06 0.64 13.91
CA GLN A 70 -2.16 0.95 15.03
C GLN A 70 -1.55 2.34 14.95
N ARG A 71 -1.59 2.98 13.76
CA ARG A 71 -0.96 4.27 13.50
C ARG A 71 -1.93 5.38 13.11
N ILE A 72 -3.25 5.12 13.20
CA ILE A 72 -4.27 6.11 12.84
C ILE A 72 -4.20 7.39 13.68
N VAL A 73 -3.89 7.28 14.97
CA VAL A 73 -3.74 8.42 15.88
C VAL A 73 -2.54 9.28 15.47
N ASP A 74 -1.39 8.66 15.15
CA ASP A 74 -0.21 9.37 14.65
C ASP A 74 -0.50 10.08 13.32
N LEU A 75 -1.19 9.41 12.38
CA LEU A 75 -1.62 10.03 11.14
C LEU A 75 -2.51 11.24 11.38
N GLY A 76 -3.55 11.11 12.20
CA GLY A 76 -4.47 12.20 12.54
C GLY A 76 -3.76 13.39 13.19
N GLN A 77 -2.85 13.13 14.12
CA GLN A 77 -2.04 14.17 14.78
C GLN A 77 -1.09 14.89 13.80
N ARG A 78 -0.46 14.15 12.88
CA ARG A 78 0.40 14.75 11.85
C ARG A 78 -0.40 15.64 10.91
N LEU A 79 -1.52 15.17 10.40
CA LEU A 79 -2.41 15.98 9.56
C LEU A 79 -2.93 17.22 10.30
N SER A 80 -3.32 17.09 11.55
CA SER A 80 -3.81 18.22 12.38
C SER A 80 -2.80 19.36 12.50
N ARG A 81 -1.50 19.07 12.50
CA ARG A 81 -0.44 20.11 12.56
C ARG A 81 -0.41 21.01 11.32
N PHE A 82 -0.84 20.50 10.17
CA PHE A 82 -0.90 21.24 8.91
C PHE A 82 -2.24 21.94 8.67
N LYS A 83 -3.26 21.65 9.48
CA LYS A 83 -4.60 22.21 9.31
C LYS A 83 -4.62 23.75 9.45
N LEU A 84 -3.85 24.30 10.39
CA LEU A 84 -3.75 25.75 10.67
C LEU A 84 -5.12 26.46 10.60
N ARG A 85 -5.35 27.27 9.54
CA ARG A 85 -6.59 28.04 9.30
C ARG A 85 -7.51 27.37 8.28
N SER A 86 -7.13 26.22 7.71
CA SER A 86 -7.94 25.51 6.71
C SER A 86 -9.24 24.99 7.34
N LYS A 87 -10.32 25.12 6.62
CA LYS A 87 -11.65 24.59 6.97
C LYS A 87 -11.69 23.08 6.68
N VAL A 88 -10.96 22.32 7.47
CA VAL A 88 -10.83 20.87 7.36
C VAL A 88 -11.29 20.22 8.66
N GLU A 89 -12.02 19.14 8.55
CA GLU A 89 -12.46 18.30 9.65
C GLU A 89 -11.82 16.94 9.56
N LEU A 90 -11.14 16.52 10.62
CA LEU A 90 -10.54 15.21 10.74
C LEU A 90 -11.32 14.39 11.75
N GLY A 91 -11.71 13.18 11.38
CA GLY A 91 -12.47 12.27 12.24
C GLY A 91 -11.97 10.83 12.14
N ILE A 92 -12.26 10.03 13.15
CA ILE A 92 -12.04 8.58 13.10
C ILE A 92 -13.36 7.92 12.70
N GLY A 93 -13.32 7.09 11.65
CA GLY A 93 -14.47 6.38 11.11
C GLY A 93 -14.72 5.07 11.85
N ASP A 94 -14.97 5.10 13.16
CA ASP A 94 -15.14 3.91 14.01
C ASP A 94 -16.28 2.99 13.59
N SER A 95 -17.28 3.53 12.87
CA SER A 95 -18.41 2.75 12.34
C SER A 95 -18.07 1.94 11.10
N PHE A 96 -16.92 2.18 10.50
CA PHE A 96 -16.49 1.53 9.25
C PHE A 96 -15.45 0.43 9.50
N THR A 97 -15.53 -0.61 8.70
CA THR A 97 -14.53 -1.67 8.61
C THR A 97 -13.99 -1.73 7.19
N VAL A 98 -12.70 -1.98 7.07
CA VAL A 98 -12.06 -2.23 5.77
C VAL A 98 -12.09 -3.72 5.47
N PHE A 99 -12.49 -4.08 4.25
CA PHE A 99 -12.47 -5.46 3.75
C PHE A 99 -11.58 -5.56 2.52
N ALA A 100 -10.84 -6.66 2.41
CA ALA A 100 -10.28 -7.13 1.15
C ALA A 100 -11.26 -8.12 0.51
N LEU A 101 -11.45 -7.99 -0.80
CA LEU A 101 -12.36 -8.81 -1.60
C LEU A 101 -11.54 -9.53 -2.66
N LEU A 102 -11.35 -10.84 -2.48
CA LEU A 102 -10.46 -11.65 -3.29
C LEU A 102 -11.25 -12.60 -4.20
N GLY A 103 -10.71 -12.82 -5.39
CA GLY A 103 -11.25 -13.70 -6.41
C GLY A 103 -11.18 -13.06 -7.79
N GLU A 104 -11.09 -13.87 -8.83
CA GLU A 104 -10.89 -13.46 -10.23
C GLU A 104 -11.93 -12.45 -10.74
N ASN A 105 -13.13 -12.48 -10.19
CA ASN A 105 -14.23 -11.59 -10.58
C ASN A 105 -14.75 -10.73 -9.41
N ALA A 106 -13.94 -10.52 -8.37
CA ALA A 106 -14.41 -9.81 -7.16
C ALA A 106 -14.99 -8.42 -7.50
N GLY A 107 -14.33 -7.65 -8.36
CA GLY A 107 -14.85 -6.35 -8.82
C GLY A 107 -16.14 -6.45 -9.61
N LYS A 108 -16.27 -7.42 -10.50
CA LYS A 108 -17.49 -7.62 -11.34
C LYS A 108 -18.73 -7.92 -10.50
N PHE A 109 -18.62 -8.72 -9.44
CA PHE A 109 -19.74 -8.99 -8.53
C PHE A 109 -20.24 -7.73 -7.80
N LEU A 110 -19.37 -6.74 -7.64
CA LEU A 110 -19.71 -5.44 -7.09
C LEU A 110 -20.19 -4.43 -8.14
N GLY A 111 -20.17 -4.81 -9.42
CA GLY A 111 -20.48 -3.93 -10.55
C GLY A 111 -19.38 -2.89 -10.82
N LEU A 112 -18.15 -3.19 -10.42
CA LEU A 112 -16.94 -2.42 -10.75
C LEU A 112 -16.38 -2.87 -12.11
N THR A 113 -15.69 -1.96 -12.78
CA THR A 113 -14.84 -2.29 -13.95
C THR A 113 -13.52 -2.92 -13.47
N GLU A 114 -12.71 -3.45 -14.39
CA GLU A 114 -11.38 -4.00 -14.03
C GLU A 114 -10.29 -2.91 -13.86
N MET A 115 -10.64 -1.64 -14.06
CA MET A 115 -9.69 -0.53 -13.92
C MET A 115 -9.28 -0.33 -12.45
N SER A 116 -7.99 -0.31 -12.19
CA SER A 116 -7.45 0.03 -10.87
C SER A 116 -8.00 1.38 -10.39
N GLY A 117 -8.46 1.42 -9.15
CA GLY A 117 -9.07 2.59 -8.53
C GLY A 117 -10.54 2.81 -8.88
N ASN A 118 -11.15 2.09 -9.84
CA ASN A 118 -12.59 2.25 -10.10
C ASN A 118 -13.38 1.99 -8.82
N ALA A 119 -14.25 2.92 -8.45
CA ALA A 119 -15.00 2.92 -7.20
C ALA A 119 -16.51 3.01 -7.43
N LYS A 120 -17.29 2.57 -6.44
CA LYS A 120 -18.76 2.61 -6.48
C LYS A 120 -19.35 2.52 -5.07
N PRO A 121 -20.46 3.20 -4.77
CA PRO A 121 -21.20 2.99 -3.53
C PRO A 121 -21.65 1.51 -3.38
N PHE A 122 -21.44 0.95 -2.19
CA PHE A 122 -21.88 -0.43 -1.86
C PHE A 122 -22.04 -0.60 -0.36
N ALA A 123 -23.15 -1.20 0.09
CA ALA A 123 -23.43 -1.57 1.50
C ALA A 123 -23.26 -0.43 2.52
N ASP A 124 -23.85 0.73 2.26
CA ASP A 124 -23.69 1.97 3.04
C ASP A 124 -22.25 2.45 3.18
N GLY A 125 -21.43 2.10 2.19
CA GLY A 125 -20.02 2.43 2.10
C GLY A 125 -19.56 2.57 0.65
N ILE A 126 -18.27 2.37 0.42
CA ILE A 126 -17.66 2.47 -0.90
C ILE A 126 -16.77 1.27 -1.18
N ALA A 127 -17.01 0.60 -2.31
CA ALA A 127 -16.15 -0.46 -2.85
C ALA A 127 -15.30 0.10 -3.98
N TYR A 128 -14.04 -0.36 -4.08
CA TYR A 128 -13.14 0.03 -5.16
C TYR A 128 -12.15 -1.08 -5.50
N VAL A 129 -11.75 -1.15 -6.76
CA VAL A 129 -10.63 -2.00 -7.21
C VAL A 129 -9.34 -1.46 -6.60
N ASP A 130 -8.45 -2.33 -6.12
CA ASP A 130 -7.18 -1.88 -5.52
C ASP A 130 -6.43 -0.95 -6.50
N PRO A 131 -6.22 0.33 -6.14
CA PRO A 131 -5.60 1.32 -7.05
C PRO A 131 -4.17 0.99 -7.45
N ARG A 132 -3.49 0.15 -6.68
CA ARG A 132 -2.11 -0.26 -6.95
C ARG A 132 -2.04 -1.27 -8.09
N LEU A 133 -2.96 -2.24 -8.07
CA LEU A 133 -2.97 -3.33 -9.03
C LEU A 133 -4.33 -4.05 -9.00
N GLY A 134 -5.03 -4.12 -10.13
CA GLY A 134 -6.33 -4.79 -10.22
C GLY A 134 -6.30 -6.26 -9.81
N ALA A 135 -5.18 -6.96 -10.04
CA ALA A 135 -4.98 -8.35 -9.60
C ALA A 135 -5.02 -8.54 -8.06
N ALA A 136 -4.88 -7.48 -7.28
CA ALA A 136 -5.07 -7.50 -5.83
C ALA A 136 -6.55 -7.66 -5.41
N GLY A 137 -7.48 -7.57 -6.37
CA GLY A 137 -8.91 -7.64 -6.15
C GLY A 137 -9.51 -6.27 -5.81
N ALA A 138 -10.54 -6.26 -4.97
CA ALA A 138 -11.22 -5.04 -4.56
C ALA A 138 -11.12 -4.82 -3.05
N ARG A 139 -11.43 -3.60 -2.63
CA ARG A 139 -11.54 -3.20 -1.24
C ARG A 139 -12.93 -2.64 -0.98
N LEU A 140 -13.41 -2.72 0.26
CA LEU A 140 -14.67 -2.14 0.68
C LEU A 140 -14.47 -1.45 2.04
N ILE A 141 -14.90 -0.21 2.13
CA ILE A 141 -15.03 0.54 3.38
C ILE A 141 -16.54 0.66 3.67
N ALA A 142 -17.05 -0.04 4.68
CA ALA A 142 -18.48 -0.01 5.02
C ALA A 142 -18.72 -0.43 6.47
N PRO A 143 -19.92 -0.14 7.04
CA PRO A 143 -20.32 -0.66 8.33
C PRO A 143 -20.29 -2.21 8.32
N ARG A 144 -19.61 -2.81 9.30
CA ARG A 144 -19.27 -4.25 9.30
C ARG A 144 -20.49 -5.16 9.05
N LYS A 145 -21.60 -4.90 9.74
CA LYS A 145 -22.81 -5.74 9.62
C LYS A 145 -23.45 -5.63 8.24
N ALA A 146 -23.60 -4.41 7.72
CA ALA A 146 -24.16 -4.16 6.39
C ALA A 146 -23.29 -4.77 5.29
N ALA A 147 -21.96 -4.59 5.39
CA ALA A 147 -20.99 -5.17 4.46
C ALA A 147 -21.12 -6.70 4.37
N ILE A 148 -21.08 -7.40 5.52
CA ILE A 148 -21.13 -8.86 5.55
C ILE A 148 -22.47 -9.38 4.97
N GLN A 149 -23.58 -8.73 5.33
CA GLN A 149 -24.90 -9.12 4.80
C GLN A 149 -24.98 -8.95 3.28
N ALA A 150 -24.53 -7.81 2.76
CA ALA A 150 -24.56 -7.51 1.33
C ALA A 150 -23.60 -8.42 0.54
N LEU A 151 -22.38 -8.64 1.03
CA LEU A 151 -21.39 -9.50 0.38
C LEU A 151 -21.84 -10.95 0.30
N ARG A 152 -22.43 -11.49 1.39
CA ARG A 152 -23.01 -12.84 1.37
C ARG A 152 -24.18 -12.94 0.41
N GLY A 153 -25.00 -11.88 0.32
CA GLY A 153 -26.13 -11.79 -0.60
C GLY A 153 -25.76 -11.89 -2.08
N ILE A 154 -24.54 -11.49 -2.46
CA ILE A 154 -24.01 -11.60 -3.82
C ILE A 154 -23.00 -12.74 -3.99
N GLY A 155 -22.94 -13.67 -3.02
CA GLY A 155 -22.18 -14.93 -3.16
C GLY A 155 -20.74 -14.91 -2.62
N PHE A 156 -20.30 -13.83 -1.97
CA PHE A 156 -19.00 -13.86 -1.28
C PHE A 156 -19.06 -14.75 -0.02
N VAL A 157 -18.00 -15.48 0.21
CA VAL A 157 -17.78 -16.26 1.44
C VAL A 157 -16.65 -15.65 2.24
N GLU A 158 -16.70 -15.85 3.55
CA GLU A 158 -15.64 -15.38 4.45
C GLU A 158 -14.34 -16.13 4.19
N GLY A 159 -13.23 -15.37 4.09
CA GLY A 159 -11.89 -15.89 3.90
C GLY A 159 -11.00 -15.63 5.10
N ALA A 160 -9.90 -16.38 5.20
CA ALA A 160 -8.90 -16.17 6.23
C ALA A 160 -7.92 -15.04 5.83
N PHE A 161 -7.41 -14.29 6.81
CA PHE A 161 -6.37 -13.27 6.60
C PHE A 161 -5.16 -13.81 5.85
N ALA A 162 -4.81 -15.08 6.08
CA ALA A 162 -3.73 -15.77 5.37
C ALA A 162 -3.87 -15.73 3.83
N ALA A 163 -5.10 -15.76 3.30
CA ALA A 163 -5.33 -15.67 1.86
C ALA A 163 -4.98 -14.27 1.32
N TYR A 164 -5.34 -13.21 2.05
CA TYR A 164 -4.94 -11.83 1.71
C TYR A 164 -3.43 -11.65 1.81
N GLU A 165 -2.83 -12.12 2.91
CA GLU A 165 -1.39 -12.03 3.14
C GLU A 165 -0.60 -12.72 2.02
N ARG A 166 -0.99 -13.94 1.67
CA ARG A 166 -0.37 -14.69 0.58
C ARG A 166 -0.49 -13.96 -0.75
N LEU A 167 -1.68 -13.46 -1.09
CA LEU A 167 -1.91 -12.75 -2.36
C LEU A 167 -1.04 -11.49 -2.47
N ARG A 168 -1.02 -10.62 -1.43
CA ARG A 168 -0.22 -9.40 -1.49
C ARG A 168 1.27 -9.67 -1.62
N LEU A 169 1.80 -10.70 -0.92
CA LEU A 169 3.20 -11.09 -1.00
C LEU A 169 3.54 -11.66 -2.39
N MET A 170 2.67 -12.49 -2.95
CA MET A 170 2.84 -13.01 -4.32
C MET A 170 2.88 -11.89 -5.34
N LEU A 171 2.03 -10.88 -5.19
CA LEU A 171 1.97 -9.72 -6.09
C LEU A 171 3.04 -8.65 -5.79
N GLY A 172 3.80 -8.77 -4.71
CA GLY A 172 4.83 -7.78 -4.35
C GLY A 172 4.27 -6.48 -3.77
N LEU A 173 3.07 -6.50 -3.16
CA LEU A 173 2.40 -5.32 -2.65
C LEU A 173 2.77 -5.04 -1.19
N PRO A 174 3.32 -3.85 -0.86
CA PRO A 174 3.63 -3.45 0.51
C PRO A 174 2.36 -3.25 1.36
N ASP A 175 2.49 -3.43 2.67
CA ASP A 175 1.44 -3.21 3.66
C ASP A 175 1.97 -2.35 4.83
N GLY A 176 1.94 -1.05 4.64
CA GLY A 176 2.25 -0.06 5.66
C GLY A 176 3.63 -0.23 6.31
N SER A 177 3.69 0.06 7.59
CA SER A 177 4.93 0.00 8.38
C SER A 177 5.45 -1.43 8.60
N ARG A 178 4.71 -2.46 8.20
CA ARG A 178 5.17 -3.85 8.18
C ARG A 178 6.29 -4.07 7.15
N ASP A 179 6.21 -3.36 6.02
CA ASP A 179 7.17 -3.49 4.92
C ASP A 179 8.03 -2.23 4.73
N LEU A 180 7.51 -1.06 5.13
CA LEU A 180 8.15 0.24 4.93
C LEU A 180 8.60 0.82 6.28
N VAL A 181 9.91 0.95 6.48
CA VAL A 181 10.44 1.49 7.73
C VAL A 181 10.19 2.99 7.80
N VAL A 182 9.44 3.38 8.83
CA VAL A 182 9.07 4.78 9.09
C VAL A 182 10.32 5.65 9.21
N GLU A 183 10.29 6.82 8.59
CA GLU A 183 11.38 7.81 8.53
C GLU A 183 12.68 7.33 7.84
N LYS A 184 12.65 6.13 7.23
CA LYS A 184 13.80 5.56 6.52
C LYS A 184 13.50 5.23 5.06
N SER A 185 12.41 4.48 4.79
CA SER A 185 12.05 4.05 3.44
C SER A 185 11.78 5.24 2.52
N THR A 186 12.04 5.07 1.23
CA THR A 186 11.74 6.05 0.17
C THR A 186 10.69 5.49 -0.78
N LEU A 187 9.92 6.35 -1.43
CA LEU A 187 8.82 5.91 -2.29
C LEU A 187 9.31 5.07 -3.48
N LEU A 188 10.39 5.47 -4.14
CA LEU A 188 10.88 4.78 -5.34
C LEU A 188 11.47 3.40 -5.02
N GLU A 189 12.17 3.25 -3.88
CA GLU A 189 12.64 1.93 -3.43
C GLU A 189 11.47 1.01 -3.03
N SER A 190 10.29 1.58 -2.76
CA SER A 190 9.08 0.89 -2.31
C SER A 190 8.02 0.75 -3.42
N ASN A 191 8.41 0.98 -4.67
CA ASN A 191 7.60 0.82 -5.89
C ASN A 191 6.33 1.70 -5.95
N PHE A 192 6.31 2.86 -5.30
CA PHE A 192 5.14 3.75 -5.34
C PHE A 192 4.86 4.29 -6.73
N GLU A 193 5.86 4.44 -7.57
CA GLU A 193 5.68 4.87 -8.95
C GLU A 193 4.96 3.79 -9.77
N GLU A 194 5.48 2.59 -9.78
CA GLU A 194 4.95 1.46 -10.56
C GLU A 194 3.59 0.98 -10.04
N LEU A 195 3.33 1.19 -8.75
CA LEU A 195 2.07 0.87 -8.07
C LEU A 195 1.11 2.06 -7.97
N HIS A 196 1.32 3.10 -8.79
CA HIS A 196 0.41 4.25 -8.91
C HIS A 196 0.17 5.04 -7.61
N GLY A 197 1.09 4.97 -6.65
CA GLY A 197 1.03 5.72 -5.38
C GLY A 197 1.66 7.11 -5.44
N LEU A 198 2.14 7.52 -6.60
CA LEU A 198 2.85 8.77 -6.86
C LEU A 198 2.38 9.40 -8.15
N ASP A 199 2.14 10.71 -8.13
CA ASP A 199 1.84 11.49 -9.33
C ASP A 199 2.92 12.56 -9.52
N TRP A 200 3.51 12.61 -10.75
CA TRP A 200 4.59 13.53 -11.07
C TRP A 200 4.09 14.91 -11.50
N ASP A 201 2.85 14.99 -11.97
CA ASP A 201 2.26 16.19 -12.59
C ASP A 201 1.36 16.97 -11.63
N LYS A 202 1.11 16.45 -10.42
CA LYS A 202 0.18 17.04 -9.45
C LYS A 202 0.60 18.38 -8.80
N GLY A 203 1.80 18.86 -9.05
CA GLY A 203 2.37 20.02 -8.36
C GLY A 203 3.13 19.67 -7.07
N CYS A 204 3.42 20.69 -6.24
CA CYS A 204 4.26 20.50 -5.05
C CYS A 204 3.55 19.82 -3.91
N TYR A 205 4.24 18.91 -3.23
CA TYR A 205 3.80 18.28 -1.99
C TYR A 205 4.98 18.08 -1.03
N MET A 206 4.67 17.86 0.24
CA MET A 206 5.68 17.70 1.29
C MET A 206 6.60 16.49 1.02
N GLY A 207 7.92 16.71 0.99
CA GLY A 207 8.93 15.67 0.78
C GLY A 207 9.21 15.30 -0.68
N GLN A 208 8.60 15.99 -1.65
CA GLN A 208 8.76 15.74 -3.10
C GLN A 208 10.21 15.84 -3.57
N GLU A 209 11.02 16.75 -3.03
CA GLU A 209 12.38 17.05 -3.54
C GLU A 209 13.28 15.80 -3.58
N LEU A 210 13.32 15.02 -2.50
CA LEU A 210 14.10 13.78 -2.48
C LEU A 210 13.60 12.78 -3.52
N THR A 211 12.27 12.61 -3.63
CA THR A 211 11.66 11.67 -4.58
C THR A 211 12.02 12.05 -6.02
N ALA A 212 11.84 13.31 -6.40
CA ALA A 212 12.21 13.83 -7.71
C ALA A 212 13.71 13.69 -7.99
N ARG A 213 14.58 14.07 -7.04
CA ARG A 213 16.03 13.94 -7.20
C ARG A 213 16.47 12.49 -7.37
N THR A 214 15.85 11.55 -6.65
CA THR A 214 16.15 10.11 -6.77
C THR A 214 15.76 9.59 -8.15
N LYS A 215 14.61 9.99 -8.67
CA LYS A 215 14.13 9.64 -10.01
C LYS A 215 15.08 10.13 -11.09
N TYR A 216 15.31 11.47 -11.16
CA TYR A 216 16.10 12.08 -12.22
C TYR A 216 17.58 11.70 -12.24
N ARG A 217 18.12 11.27 -11.09
CA ARG A 217 19.52 10.82 -10.99
C ARG A 217 19.68 9.30 -11.13
N GLY A 218 18.59 8.55 -11.27
CA GLY A 218 18.62 7.09 -11.33
C GLY A 218 19.25 6.47 -10.06
N LEU A 219 19.02 7.04 -8.88
CA LEU A 219 19.71 6.69 -7.65
C LEU A 219 19.02 5.59 -6.83
N ALA A 220 17.90 5.03 -7.30
CA ALA A 220 17.28 3.89 -6.63
C ALA A 220 18.19 2.66 -6.75
N ARG A 221 18.97 2.41 -5.71
CA ARG A 221 19.91 1.28 -5.64
C ARG A 221 19.33 0.05 -4.97
N ARG A 222 18.17 0.21 -4.34
CA ARG A 222 17.43 -0.85 -3.66
C ARG A 222 16.02 -0.89 -4.22
N ARG A 223 15.41 -2.06 -4.10
CA ARG A 223 14.01 -2.24 -4.47
C ARG A 223 13.33 -3.23 -3.53
N LEU A 224 12.10 -2.94 -3.14
CA LEU A 224 11.24 -3.89 -2.45
C LEU A 224 10.78 -4.93 -3.47
N MET A 225 11.18 -6.18 -3.27
CA MET A 225 10.93 -7.26 -4.23
C MET A 225 10.23 -8.44 -3.55
N PRO A 226 9.29 -9.10 -4.23
CA PRO A 226 8.80 -10.38 -3.79
C PRO A 226 9.91 -11.43 -3.88
N ILE A 227 9.91 -12.34 -2.92
CA ILE A 227 10.90 -13.42 -2.81
C ILE A 227 10.21 -14.77 -2.57
N ASN A 228 10.82 -15.83 -3.06
CA ASN A 228 10.57 -17.19 -2.57
C ASN A 228 11.61 -17.55 -1.50
N ILE A 229 11.20 -18.30 -0.51
CA ILE A 229 12.00 -18.70 0.65
C ILE A 229 12.03 -20.23 0.68
N ASP A 230 13.23 -20.81 0.62
CA ASP A 230 13.44 -22.23 0.78
C ASP A 230 14.19 -22.47 2.09
N GLY A 231 13.50 -23.04 3.06
CA GLY A 231 13.97 -23.24 4.42
C GLY A 231 13.07 -22.59 5.50
N PRO A 232 13.57 -22.43 6.72
CA PRO A 232 12.84 -21.78 7.81
C PRO A 232 12.49 -20.33 7.47
N ILE A 233 11.26 -19.89 7.80
CA ILE A 233 10.81 -18.53 7.52
C ILE A 233 11.61 -17.52 8.37
N PRO A 234 12.39 -16.60 7.75
CA PRO A 234 13.17 -15.62 8.50
C PRO A 234 12.25 -14.55 9.12
N ALA A 235 12.64 -14.05 10.28
CA ALA A 235 11.95 -12.93 10.91
C ALA A 235 12.14 -11.62 10.11
N PRO A 236 11.18 -10.66 10.15
CA PRO A 236 11.37 -9.31 9.63
C PRO A 236 12.65 -8.68 10.19
N GLY A 237 13.41 -7.97 9.33
CA GLY A 237 14.69 -7.37 9.69
C GLY A 237 15.89 -8.30 9.56
N THR A 238 15.69 -9.60 9.26
CA THR A 238 16.81 -10.52 9.02
C THR A 238 17.60 -10.07 7.79
N PRO A 239 18.94 -9.88 7.88
CA PRO A 239 19.76 -9.52 6.74
C PRO A 239 19.81 -10.66 5.73
N ILE A 240 19.81 -10.30 4.45
CA ILE A 240 20.04 -11.20 3.33
C ILE A 240 21.48 -11.03 2.88
N LEU A 241 22.23 -12.11 2.85
CA LEU A 241 23.66 -12.14 2.49
C LEU A 241 23.87 -12.83 1.13
N ALA A 242 24.80 -12.29 0.35
CA ALA A 242 25.42 -12.93 -0.81
C ALA A 242 26.88 -13.26 -0.44
N GLY A 243 27.17 -14.48 -0.02
CA GLY A 243 28.39 -14.80 0.71
C GLY A 243 28.46 -14.00 2.02
N ASP A 244 29.53 -13.23 2.21
CA ASP A 244 29.72 -12.38 3.41
C ASP A 244 29.19 -10.94 3.23
N ILE A 245 28.53 -10.63 2.10
CA ILE A 245 28.14 -9.26 1.77
C ILE A 245 26.63 -9.11 1.91
N GLU A 246 26.18 -8.07 2.64
CA GLU A 246 24.76 -7.74 2.77
C GLU A 246 24.17 -7.32 1.41
N ALA A 247 23.17 -8.09 0.97
CA ALA A 247 22.42 -7.89 -0.27
C ALA A 247 21.02 -7.31 -0.03
N GLY A 248 20.54 -7.32 1.21
CA GLY A 248 19.21 -6.80 1.53
C GLY A 248 18.72 -7.22 2.91
N GLU A 249 17.42 -7.09 3.12
CA GLU A 249 16.75 -7.34 4.40
C GLU A 249 15.32 -7.85 4.17
N ILE A 250 14.91 -8.86 4.93
CA ILE A 250 13.53 -9.37 4.95
C ILE A 250 12.58 -8.32 5.54
N ARG A 251 11.43 -8.10 4.88
CA ARG A 251 10.36 -7.22 5.37
C ARG A 251 9.20 -8.02 5.94
N SER A 252 8.49 -8.73 5.09
CA SER A 252 7.42 -9.65 5.49
C SER A 252 7.69 -11.01 4.90
N ALA A 253 7.32 -12.07 5.61
CA ALA A 253 7.43 -13.43 5.12
C ALA A 253 6.27 -14.28 5.64
N PHE A 254 5.72 -15.13 4.78
CA PHE A 254 4.62 -16.03 5.08
C PHE A 254 4.62 -17.22 4.12
N ASP A 255 4.55 -18.43 4.62
CA ASP A 255 4.34 -19.67 3.84
C ASP A 255 5.26 -19.82 2.60
N GLY A 256 6.57 -19.65 2.81
CA GLY A 256 7.58 -19.81 1.76
C GLY A 256 7.69 -18.66 0.76
N ILE A 257 6.98 -17.56 0.99
CA ILE A 257 7.06 -16.33 0.19
C ILE A 257 7.25 -15.11 1.08
N GLY A 258 7.72 -14.01 0.51
CA GLY A 258 7.90 -12.78 1.29
C GLY A 258 8.16 -11.55 0.44
N LEU A 259 8.40 -10.44 1.14
CA LEU A 259 8.95 -9.20 0.60
C LEU A 259 10.30 -8.92 1.24
N ALA A 260 11.25 -8.46 0.44
CA ALA A 260 12.56 -8.04 0.91
C ALA A 260 12.99 -6.76 0.22
N LEU A 261 13.66 -5.87 0.97
CA LEU A 261 14.33 -4.71 0.39
C LEU A 261 15.72 -5.15 -0.09
N LEU A 262 15.93 -5.26 -1.38
CA LEU A 262 17.12 -5.84 -1.98
C LEU A 262 17.96 -4.78 -2.69
N ARG A 263 19.28 -4.94 -2.68
CA ARG A 263 20.24 -4.14 -3.42
C ARG A 263 20.40 -4.69 -4.84
N LEU A 264 19.97 -3.91 -5.83
CA LEU A 264 19.96 -4.32 -7.24
C LEU A 264 21.36 -4.68 -7.77
N ASP A 265 22.41 -3.96 -7.35
CA ASP A 265 23.80 -4.25 -7.71
C ASP A 265 24.26 -5.62 -7.18
N ARG A 266 23.76 -6.01 -5.99
CA ARG A 266 24.13 -7.28 -5.36
C ARG A 266 23.39 -8.47 -5.93
N ILE A 267 22.11 -8.29 -6.29
CA ILE A 267 21.35 -9.35 -6.99
C ILE A 267 22.02 -9.69 -8.32
N LYS A 268 22.27 -8.68 -9.16
CA LYS A 268 22.92 -8.88 -10.46
C LYS A 268 24.28 -9.59 -10.33
N LYS A 269 25.06 -9.22 -9.31
CA LYS A 269 26.34 -9.85 -9.03
C LYS A 269 26.16 -11.31 -8.58
N SER A 270 25.22 -11.57 -7.66
CA SER A 270 24.90 -12.92 -7.17
C SER A 270 24.49 -13.84 -8.31
N GLU A 271 23.61 -13.38 -9.20
CA GLU A 271 23.19 -14.14 -10.40
C GLU A 271 24.36 -14.41 -11.36
N GLY A 272 25.22 -13.42 -11.63
CA GLY A 272 26.35 -13.55 -12.53
C GLY A 272 27.49 -14.43 -11.99
N GLU A 273 27.69 -14.49 -10.67
CA GLU A 273 28.73 -15.26 -10.01
C GLU A 273 28.23 -16.63 -9.45
N GLY A 274 26.91 -16.89 -9.53
CA GLY A 274 26.30 -18.10 -8.96
C GLY A 274 26.34 -18.15 -7.43
N VAL A 275 26.39 -16.99 -6.75
CA VAL A 275 26.41 -16.91 -5.29
C VAL A 275 24.99 -16.93 -4.76
N GLU A 276 24.69 -17.85 -3.85
CA GLU A 276 23.35 -17.93 -3.24
C GLU A 276 23.06 -16.74 -2.32
N LEU A 277 21.79 -16.30 -2.31
CA LEU A 277 21.28 -15.36 -1.34
C LEU A 277 20.71 -16.14 -0.16
N VAL A 278 21.13 -15.79 1.06
CA VAL A 278 20.70 -16.48 2.28
C VAL A 278 20.25 -15.51 3.35
N ALA A 279 19.20 -15.88 4.10
CA ALA A 279 18.73 -15.17 5.30
C ALA A 279 18.68 -16.16 6.48
N GLY A 280 19.66 -16.05 7.39
CA GLY A 280 19.89 -17.11 8.38
C GLY A 280 20.30 -18.41 7.68
N THR A 281 19.45 -19.44 7.77
CA THR A 281 19.66 -20.74 7.10
C THR A 281 18.74 -20.95 5.88
N ALA A 282 17.88 -20.00 5.55
CA ALA A 282 16.99 -20.08 4.41
C ALA A 282 17.63 -19.51 3.14
N ARG A 283 17.41 -20.16 2.01
CA ARG A 283 17.79 -19.65 0.69
C ARG A 283 16.70 -18.72 0.17
N ILE A 284 17.11 -17.60 -0.44
CA ILE A 284 16.23 -16.54 -0.91
C ILE A 284 16.33 -16.43 -2.43
N PHE A 285 15.17 -16.44 -3.08
CA PHE A 285 15.05 -16.34 -4.54
C PHE A 285 14.22 -15.10 -4.88
N PRO A 286 14.84 -13.97 -5.28
CA PRO A 286 14.12 -12.78 -5.73
C PRO A 286 13.25 -13.09 -6.96
N ARG A 287 12.09 -12.43 -7.04
CA ARG A 287 11.21 -12.50 -8.20
C ARG A 287 10.93 -11.09 -8.72
N THR A 288 10.91 -10.93 -10.04
CA THR A 288 10.45 -9.71 -10.68
C THR A 288 8.93 -9.82 -10.89
N PRO A 289 8.11 -8.97 -10.28
CA PRO A 289 6.68 -8.99 -10.51
C PRO A 289 6.34 -8.47 -11.91
N GLU A 290 5.24 -8.96 -12.52
CA GLU A 290 4.83 -8.62 -13.89
C GLU A 290 4.60 -7.12 -14.11
N TRP A 291 4.19 -6.39 -13.08
CA TRP A 291 3.97 -4.94 -13.14
C TRP A 291 5.26 -4.11 -13.04
N ALA A 292 6.38 -4.72 -12.66
CA ALA A 292 7.67 -4.03 -12.56
C ALA A 292 8.32 -3.94 -13.95
N HIS A 293 8.42 -2.73 -14.46
CA HIS A 293 9.18 -2.45 -15.68
C HIS A 293 10.65 -2.20 -15.34
N ASP A 294 11.56 -2.65 -16.20
CA ASP A 294 13.01 -2.44 -16.11
C ASP A 294 13.40 -0.97 -16.31
#